data_5236e892fb377da79083ec68c3f952da
#
_entry.id   5236e892fb377da79083ec68c3f952da
#
_cell.length_a   1.000
_cell.length_b   1.000
_cell.length_c   1.000
_cell.angle_alpha   90.00
_cell.angle_beta   90.00
_cell.angle_gamma   90.00
#
_symmetry.space_group_name_H-M   'P 1'
#
loop_
_entity.id
_entity.type
_entity.pdbx_description
1 polymer ?
#
loop_
_entity_poly.entity_id
_entity_poly.type
_entity_poly.pdbx_seq_one_letter_code
_entity_poly.pdbx_strand_id
1 'polypeptide(L)'
;MVRAYLMIVIAIAVAASMLSRAPSAQVEPARDVQILDPAGTASSGTTAQQPQGVAMLQDGAIELQRNSNGHFYADVQVNSQPIHMLIDTGATGIALSRDDARAGGIATSIGMNDVVGKGADGDIHGEWVMVDRVTLGPRTAENVPAMVLNGGEQSLLGQSFLKQFAAVEIHGDTMTLR
;
A
#
# COMPACT_ATOMS: atom_id res chain seq x y z
N MET A 1 6.49 -17.67 -40.04
CA MET A 1 7.16 -16.97 -38.91
C MET A 1 6.14 -16.77 -37.82
N VAL A 2 6.14 -17.67 -36.85
CA VAL A 2 5.15 -17.69 -35.76
C VAL A 2 5.72 -16.85 -34.62
N ARG A 3 5.10 -15.69 -34.36
CA ARG A 3 5.41 -14.89 -33.19
C ARG A 3 4.69 -15.51 -31.99
N ALA A 4 5.46 -16.21 -31.14
CA ALA A 4 5.00 -16.70 -29.87
C ALA A 4 4.76 -15.50 -28.95
N TYR A 5 3.50 -15.19 -28.67
CA TYR A 5 3.12 -14.29 -27.58
C TYR A 5 3.24 -15.07 -26.27
N LEU A 6 4.30 -14.75 -25.53
CA LEU A 6 4.44 -15.22 -24.16
C LEU A 6 3.40 -14.47 -23.30
N MET A 7 2.28 -15.11 -23.06
CA MET A 7 1.27 -14.65 -22.11
C MET A 7 1.81 -14.86 -20.71
N ILE A 8 2.28 -13.80 -20.08
CA ILE A 8 2.53 -13.81 -18.64
C ILE A 8 1.16 -13.64 -17.95
N VAL A 9 0.59 -14.76 -17.55
CA VAL A 9 -0.62 -14.79 -16.72
C VAL A 9 -0.19 -14.51 -15.30
N ILE A 10 -0.41 -13.29 -14.82
CA ILE A 10 -0.31 -12.97 -13.40
C ILE A 10 -1.64 -13.38 -12.78
N ALA A 11 -1.64 -14.53 -12.11
CA ALA A 11 -2.78 -15.00 -11.35
C ALA A 11 -2.89 -14.18 -10.06
N ILE A 12 -3.83 -13.23 -10.01
CA ILE A 12 -4.24 -12.64 -8.75
C ILE A 12 -5.19 -13.62 -8.09
N ALA A 13 -4.68 -14.41 -7.14
CA ALA A 13 -5.51 -15.27 -6.31
C ALA A 13 -6.25 -14.41 -5.29
N VAL A 14 -7.49 -14.06 -5.58
CA VAL A 14 -8.43 -13.57 -4.58
C VAL A 14 -8.89 -14.78 -3.77
N ALA A 15 -8.26 -15.01 -2.61
CA ALA A 15 -8.73 -15.96 -1.63
C ALA A 15 -9.94 -15.35 -0.91
N ALA A 16 -11.14 -15.77 -1.29
CA ALA A 16 -12.35 -15.54 -0.53
C ALA A 16 -12.24 -16.31 0.80
N SER A 17 -12.00 -15.59 1.91
CA SER A 17 -12.02 -16.15 3.25
C SER A 17 -13.44 -16.42 3.69
N MET A 18 -13.80 -17.70 3.72
CA MET A 18 -15.01 -18.18 4.35
C MET A 18 -15.03 -17.89 5.85
N LEU A 19 -16.12 -17.28 6.21
CA LEU A 19 -16.72 -17.10 7.52
C LEU A 19 -16.44 -18.27 8.48
N SER A 20 -15.69 -18.03 9.53
CA SER A 20 -15.66 -18.90 10.72
C SER A 20 -16.13 -18.12 11.93
N ARG A 21 -17.30 -18.52 12.37
CA ARG A 21 -18.05 -18.06 13.53
C ARG A 21 -17.31 -18.49 14.81
N ALA A 22 -16.84 -17.52 15.60
CA ALA A 22 -16.32 -17.78 16.94
C ALA A 22 -17.43 -17.81 17.97
N PRO A 23 -17.40 -18.70 18.96
CA PRO A 23 -18.37 -18.74 20.05
C PRO A 23 -18.04 -17.70 21.11
N SER A 24 -19.11 -17.13 21.65
CA SER A 24 -19.14 -16.19 22.77
C SER A 24 -18.48 -16.80 24.00
N ALA A 25 -17.50 -16.10 24.59
CA ALA A 25 -17.05 -16.35 25.94
C ALA A 25 -17.58 -15.27 26.87
N GLN A 26 -18.11 -15.77 27.98
CA GLN A 26 -18.86 -15.07 29.01
C GLN A 26 -18.04 -14.05 29.76
N VAL A 27 -18.73 -12.97 30.10
CA VAL A 27 -18.33 -11.96 31.08
C VAL A 27 -18.47 -12.55 32.47
N GLU A 28 -17.43 -12.48 33.27
CA GLU A 28 -17.48 -12.66 34.71
C GLU A 28 -16.97 -11.40 35.43
N PRO A 29 -17.63 -10.94 36.50
CA PRO A 29 -17.41 -9.59 37.03
C PRO A 29 -16.45 -9.51 38.20
N ALA A 30 -15.74 -8.40 38.20
CA ALA A 30 -15.17 -7.61 39.32
C ALA A 30 -14.75 -8.27 40.62
N ARG A 31 -13.56 -7.87 41.03
CA ARG A 31 -13.04 -7.45 42.37
C ARG A 31 -11.51 -7.32 42.23
N ASP A 32 -10.81 -6.32 42.69
CA ASP A 32 -10.92 -5.42 43.81
C ASP A 32 -10.09 -4.15 43.51
N VAL A 33 -10.57 -3.04 44.05
CA VAL A 33 -9.89 -1.75 44.10
C VAL A 33 -8.74 -1.81 45.11
N GLN A 34 -7.52 -1.41 44.69
CA GLN A 34 -6.53 -0.88 45.60
C GLN A 34 -5.93 0.42 45.06
N ILE A 35 -6.26 1.47 45.79
CA ILE A 35 -5.68 2.80 45.70
C ILE A 35 -4.43 2.82 46.58
N LEU A 36 -3.33 3.38 46.05
CA LEU A 36 -2.22 4.03 46.80
C LEU A 36 -1.11 4.39 45.77
N ASP A 37 -0.90 5.54 45.49
CA ASP A 37 -0.37 6.84 45.87
C ASP A 37 0.85 7.27 45.05
N PRO A 38 1.15 8.58 44.92
CA PRO A 38 1.74 9.15 43.74
C PRO A 38 3.21 9.50 43.95
N ALA A 39 4.04 9.21 43.00
CA ALA A 39 5.26 9.93 42.60
C ALA A 39 6.15 9.03 41.74
N GLY A 40 6.19 9.31 40.50
CA GLY A 40 7.10 8.63 39.58
C GLY A 40 6.93 9.24 38.18
N THR A 41 7.80 10.14 37.86
CA THR A 41 8.03 10.82 36.59
C THR A 41 7.67 9.95 35.38
N ALA A 42 6.52 10.21 34.77
CA ALA A 42 6.15 9.59 33.51
C ALA A 42 6.96 10.25 32.38
N SER A 43 8.03 9.58 32.01
CA SER A 43 8.64 9.78 30.70
C SER A 43 7.68 9.24 29.67
N SER A 44 6.87 10.11 29.10
CA SER A 44 6.04 9.81 27.92
C SER A 44 6.94 9.62 26.72
N GLY A 45 7.55 8.46 26.63
CA GLY A 45 8.10 7.95 25.38
C GLY A 45 6.93 7.69 24.44
N THR A 46 6.55 8.67 23.62
CA THR A 46 5.77 8.41 22.41
C THR A 46 6.65 7.53 21.53
N THR A 47 6.49 6.24 21.67
CA THR A 47 7.00 5.28 20.69
C THR A 47 6.18 5.53 19.43
N ALA A 48 6.71 6.37 18.55
CA ALA A 48 6.27 6.40 17.18
C ALA A 48 6.38 4.96 16.67
N GLN A 49 5.25 4.32 16.44
CA GLN A 49 5.17 3.01 15.81
C GLN A 49 5.83 3.16 14.45
N GLN A 50 7.08 2.68 14.32
CA GLN A 50 7.73 2.57 13.02
C GLN A 50 6.84 1.66 12.15
N PRO A 51 6.53 2.07 10.92
CA PRO A 51 5.81 1.22 9.98
C PRO A 51 6.57 -0.10 9.87
N GLN A 52 5.89 -1.19 10.18
CA GLN A 52 6.49 -2.51 10.21
C GLN A 52 6.96 -2.86 8.80
N GLY A 53 8.27 -3.07 8.64
CA GLY A 53 8.83 -3.66 7.44
C GLY A 53 9.51 -2.72 6.45
N VAL A 54 9.66 -1.43 6.74
CA VAL A 54 10.39 -0.49 5.87
C VAL A 54 11.61 0.06 6.59
N ALA A 55 12.80 -0.13 6.03
CA ALA A 55 14.04 0.46 6.52
C ALA A 55 14.70 1.31 5.43
N MET A 56 15.17 2.50 5.79
CA MET A 56 16.07 3.28 4.93
C MET A 56 17.52 2.94 5.27
N LEU A 57 18.28 2.54 4.27
CA LEU A 57 19.70 2.26 4.39
C LEU A 57 20.52 3.57 4.29
N GLN A 58 21.78 3.52 4.76
CA GLN A 58 22.66 4.70 4.78
C GLN A 58 23.00 5.26 3.39
N ASP A 59 22.92 4.42 2.35
CA ASP A 59 23.10 4.79 0.94
C ASP A 59 21.84 5.37 0.29
N GLY A 60 20.74 5.49 1.05
CA GLY A 60 19.44 5.96 0.57
C GLY A 60 18.61 4.88 -0.10
N ALA A 61 19.04 3.64 -0.10
CA ALA A 61 18.21 2.52 -0.53
C ALA A 61 17.09 2.26 0.47
N ILE A 62 15.98 1.71 -0.01
CA ILE A 62 14.82 1.34 0.79
C ILE A 62 14.76 -0.18 0.82
N GLU A 63 14.69 -0.74 2.01
CA GLU A 63 14.50 -2.16 2.21
C GLU A 63 13.10 -2.42 2.75
N LEU A 64 12.37 -3.32 2.10
CA LEU A 64 11.00 -3.71 2.42
C LEU A 64 10.99 -5.20 2.77
N GLN A 65 10.31 -5.54 3.84
CA GLN A 65 10.10 -6.94 4.23
C GLN A 65 8.79 -7.47 3.62
N ARG A 66 8.83 -8.72 3.18
CA ARG A 66 7.66 -9.41 2.64
C ARG A 66 6.61 -9.57 3.74
N ASN A 67 5.39 -9.13 3.46
CA ASN A 67 4.27 -9.31 4.36
C ASN A 67 3.79 -10.78 4.34
N SER A 68 3.03 -11.19 5.36
CA SER A 68 2.48 -12.55 5.50
C SER A 68 1.63 -13.01 4.32
N ASN A 69 1.06 -12.08 3.55
CA ASN A 69 0.31 -12.38 2.31
C ASN A 69 1.21 -12.54 1.07
N GLY A 70 2.55 -12.49 1.24
CA GLY A 70 3.51 -12.68 0.16
C GLY A 70 3.88 -11.43 -0.63
N HIS A 71 3.33 -10.27 -0.29
CA HIS A 71 3.55 -9.00 -0.99
C HIS A 71 4.45 -8.04 -0.23
N PHE A 72 4.94 -7.02 -0.93
CA PHE A 72 5.71 -5.91 -0.37
C PHE A 72 4.88 -4.64 -0.34
N TYR A 73 4.95 -3.92 0.77
CA TYR A 73 4.20 -2.69 0.97
C TYR A 73 5.12 -1.58 1.46
N ALA A 74 4.75 -0.35 1.16
CA ALA A 74 5.40 0.85 1.67
C ALA A 74 4.39 1.96 1.94
N ASP A 75 4.69 2.82 2.92
CA ASP A 75 3.94 4.05 3.14
C ASP A 75 4.50 5.13 2.21
N VAL A 76 3.73 5.40 1.15
CA VAL A 76 4.05 6.36 0.11
C VAL A 76 3.36 7.68 0.42
N GLN A 77 4.08 8.78 0.38
CA GLN A 77 3.47 10.11 0.53
C GLN A 77 2.78 10.50 -0.77
N VAL A 78 1.48 10.63 -0.76
CA VAL A 78 0.65 11.14 -1.87
C VAL A 78 0.09 12.49 -1.45
N ASN A 79 0.51 13.58 -2.09
CA ASN A 79 0.19 14.94 -1.69
C ASN A 79 0.42 15.22 -0.19
N SER A 80 1.51 14.67 0.37
CA SER A 80 1.88 14.76 1.79
C SER A 80 1.01 13.93 2.75
N GLN A 81 0.16 13.05 2.25
CA GLN A 81 -0.56 12.08 3.05
C GLN A 81 0.07 10.69 2.89
N PRO A 82 0.37 9.98 3.99
CA PRO A 82 0.91 8.64 3.93
C PRO A 82 -0.21 7.66 3.50
N ILE A 83 0.02 6.98 2.40
CA ILE A 83 -0.87 5.95 1.86
C ILE A 83 -0.12 4.62 1.86
N HIS A 84 -0.71 3.60 2.44
CA HIS A 84 -0.14 2.24 2.46
C HIS A 84 -0.37 1.55 1.12
N MET A 85 0.68 1.47 0.30
CA MET A 85 0.59 0.99 -1.08
C MET A 85 1.33 -0.33 -1.28
N LEU A 86 0.75 -1.20 -2.09
CA LEU A 86 1.42 -2.38 -2.61
C LEU A 86 2.48 -1.96 -3.65
N ILE A 87 3.69 -2.44 -3.50
CA ILE A 87 4.74 -2.28 -4.51
C ILE A 87 4.53 -3.33 -5.59
N ASP A 88 4.05 -2.90 -6.75
CA ASP A 88 3.65 -3.78 -7.85
C ASP A 88 4.51 -3.56 -9.10
N THR A 89 5.49 -4.44 -9.30
CA THR A 89 6.37 -4.42 -10.48
C THR A 89 5.65 -4.83 -11.77
N GLY A 90 4.47 -5.41 -11.68
CA GLY A 90 3.62 -5.80 -12.80
C GLY A 90 2.65 -4.70 -13.25
N ALA A 91 2.38 -3.71 -12.39
CA ALA A 91 1.53 -2.58 -12.72
C ALA A 91 2.31 -1.52 -13.51
N THR A 92 1.71 -0.99 -14.58
CA THR A 92 2.33 0.06 -15.41
C THR A 92 2.37 1.40 -14.69
N GLY A 93 1.32 1.74 -13.94
CA GLY A 93 1.12 3.05 -13.32
C GLY A 93 0.82 3.00 -11.85
N ILE A 94 0.52 4.16 -11.29
CA ILE A 94 -0.04 4.29 -9.95
C ILE A 94 -1.54 4.10 -10.03
N ALA A 95 -2.07 3.24 -9.16
CA ALA A 95 -3.51 3.09 -8.98
C ALA A 95 -3.86 3.36 -7.51
N LEU A 96 -4.83 4.21 -7.28
CA LEU A 96 -5.32 4.57 -5.96
C LEU A 96 -6.69 3.97 -5.72
N SER A 97 -6.93 3.47 -4.54
CA SER A 97 -8.28 3.23 -4.06
C SER A 97 -9.03 4.57 -3.95
N ARG A 98 -10.35 4.53 -3.94
CA ARG A 98 -11.17 5.74 -3.82
C ARG A 98 -10.95 6.45 -2.47
N ASP A 99 -10.74 5.68 -1.41
CA ASP A 99 -10.53 6.22 -0.07
C ASP A 99 -9.14 6.84 0.08
N ASP A 100 -8.12 6.21 -0.49
CA ASP A 100 -6.76 6.75 -0.51
C ASP A 100 -6.65 8.02 -1.39
N ALA A 101 -7.33 8.04 -2.53
CA ALA A 101 -7.42 9.25 -3.35
C ALA A 101 -8.04 10.42 -2.56
N ARG A 102 -9.13 10.15 -1.83
CA ARG A 102 -9.77 11.16 -0.96
C ARG A 102 -8.85 11.59 0.17
N ALA A 103 -8.14 10.66 0.83
CA ALA A 103 -7.16 10.97 1.87
C ALA A 103 -6.02 11.85 1.33
N GLY A 104 -5.54 11.58 0.11
CA GLY A 104 -4.55 12.40 -0.61
C GLY A 104 -5.09 13.73 -1.16
N GLY A 105 -6.35 14.09 -0.86
CA GLY A 105 -6.95 15.34 -1.33
C GLY A 105 -7.27 15.36 -2.82
N ILE A 106 -7.35 14.20 -3.46
CA ILE A 106 -7.62 14.08 -4.90
C ILE A 106 -9.14 14.02 -5.10
N ALA A 107 -9.67 15.00 -5.82
CA ALA A 107 -11.08 15.02 -6.19
C ALA A 107 -11.37 13.95 -7.25
N THR A 108 -12.46 13.22 -7.07
CA THR A 108 -12.92 12.19 -8.00
C THR A 108 -14.37 12.43 -8.39
N SER A 109 -14.71 12.06 -9.63
CA SER A 109 -16.07 12.17 -10.14
C SER A 109 -17.01 11.14 -9.53
N ILE A 110 -18.30 11.48 -9.47
CA ILE A 110 -19.35 10.51 -9.13
C ILE A 110 -19.60 9.64 -10.36
N GLY A 111 -19.52 8.31 -10.20
CA GLY A 111 -19.82 7.37 -11.29
C GLY A 111 -18.65 7.15 -12.27
N MET A 112 -17.44 7.01 -11.74
CA MET A 112 -16.24 6.65 -12.52
C MET A 112 -16.41 5.28 -13.19
N ASN A 113 -16.78 5.26 -14.47
CA ASN A 113 -16.98 4.02 -15.23
C ASN A 113 -16.14 3.95 -16.51
N ASP A 114 -15.21 4.89 -16.68
CA ASP A 114 -14.33 4.85 -17.83
C ASP A 114 -13.37 3.65 -17.72
N VAL A 115 -13.05 3.03 -18.84
CA VAL A 115 -12.03 1.99 -18.89
C VAL A 115 -10.67 2.67 -18.83
N VAL A 116 -10.00 2.54 -17.69
CA VAL A 116 -8.68 3.14 -17.43
C VAL A 116 -7.53 2.17 -17.65
N GLY A 117 -7.83 0.88 -17.79
CA GLY A 117 -6.82 -0.14 -18.03
C GLY A 117 -7.41 -1.53 -18.25
N LYS A 118 -6.53 -2.52 -18.33
CA LYS A 118 -6.88 -3.94 -18.41
C LYS A 118 -6.14 -4.71 -17.33
N GLY A 119 -6.87 -5.53 -16.60
CA GLY A 119 -6.36 -6.48 -15.62
C GLY A 119 -6.55 -7.92 -16.06
N ALA A 120 -6.21 -8.85 -15.18
CA ALA A 120 -6.40 -10.28 -15.43
C ALA A 120 -7.87 -10.66 -15.59
N ASP A 121 -8.78 -9.98 -14.89
CA ASP A 121 -10.22 -10.25 -14.87
C ASP A 121 -11.01 -9.40 -15.88
N GLY A 122 -10.34 -8.63 -16.74
CA GLY A 122 -10.96 -7.80 -17.77
C GLY A 122 -10.66 -6.31 -17.65
N ASP A 123 -11.63 -5.49 -18.07
CA ASP A 123 -11.48 -4.03 -18.07
C ASP A 123 -11.50 -3.47 -16.66
N ILE A 124 -10.55 -2.57 -16.39
CA ILE A 124 -10.45 -1.84 -15.13
C ILE A 124 -11.16 -0.51 -15.31
N HIS A 125 -12.15 -0.26 -14.46
CA HIS A 125 -12.92 0.97 -14.47
C HIS A 125 -12.44 1.95 -13.42
N GLY A 126 -12.44 3.24 -13.74
CA GLY A 126 -11.96 4.27 -12.84
C GLY A 126 -11.92 5.63 -13.51
N GLU A 127 -11.01 6.47 -13.04
CA GLU A 127 -10.78 7.82 -13.56
C GLU A 127 -9.28 8.13 -13.57
N TRP A 128 -8.80 8.79 -14.62
CA TRP A 128 -7.44 9.32 -14.65
C TRP A 128 -7.38 10.66 -13.91
N VAL A 129 -6.41 10.76 -13.01
CA VAL A 129 -6.16 11.96 -12.21
C VAL A 129 -4.71 12.38 -12.29
N MET A 130 -4.42 13.63 -11.94
CA MET A 130 -3.06 14.10 -11.71
C MET A 130 -2.81 14.22 -10.21
N VAL A 131 -1.77 13.56 -9.73
CA VAL A 131 -1.27 13.67 -8.37
C VAL A 131 -0.15 14.71 -8.36
N ASP A 132 -0.25 15.72 -7.51
CA ASP A 132 0.74 16.81 -7.48
C ASP A 132 2.11 16.30 -7.10
N ARG A 133 2.17 15.42 -6.08
CA ARG A 133 3.44 14.86 -5.59
C ARG A 133 3.29 13.45 -5.04
N VAL A 134 4.22 12.59 -5.41
CA VAL A 134 4.38 11.24 -4.86
C VAL A 134 5.81 11.08 -4.36
N THR A 135 6.00 10.66 -3.11
CA THR A 135 7.34 10.50 -2.51
C THR A 135 7.45 9.13 -1.81
N LEU A 136 8.55 8.44 -2.07
CA LEU A 136 8.95 7.23 -1.35
C LEU A 136 10.45 7.31 -1.05
N GLY A 137 10.78 7.40 0.24
CA GLY A 137 12.16 7.63 0.69
C GLY A 137 12.78 8.88 0.05
N PRO A 138 13.95 8.77 -0.59
CA PRO A 138 14.62 9.90 -1.21
C PRO A 138 14.06 10.28 -2.61
N ARG A 139 13.11 9.51 -3.14
CA ARG A 139 12.58 9.72 -4.49
C ARG A 139 11.26 10.47 -4.44
N THR A 140 11.17 11.51 -5.26
CA THR A 140 9.95 12.33 -5.41
C THR A 140 9.65 12.52 -6.89
N ALA A 141 8.37 12.36 -7.25
CA ALA A 141 7.84 12.72 -8.55
C ALA A 141 6.74 13.75 -8.40
N GLU A 142 6.66 14.69 -9.32
CA GLU A 142 5.63 15.73 -9.37
C GLU A 142 4.78 15.58 -10.63
N ASN A 143 3.52 16.03 -10.55
CA ASN A 143 2.55 15.95 -11.64
C ASN A 143 2.45 14.53 -12.22
N VAL A 144 2.19 13.58 -11.34
CA VAL A 144 2.19 12.15 -11.69
C VAL A 144 0.79 11.71 -12.13
N PRO A 145 0.64 11.18 -13.35
CA PRO A 145 -0.63 10.58 -13.75
C PRO A 145 -0.89 9.31 -12.93
N ALA A 146 -2.08 9.20 -12.39
CA ALA A 146 -2.55 8.04 -11.63
C ALA A 146 -3.99 7.69 -12.03
N MET A 147 -4.39 6.47 -11.72
CA MET A 147 -5.77 6.01 -11.88
C MET A 147 -6.41 5.96 -10.50
N VAL A 148 -7.64 6.45 -10.35
CA VAL A 148 -8.47 6.13 -9.20
C VAL A 148 -9.43 5.04 -9.61
N LEU A 149 -9.39 3.91 -8.92
CA LEU A 149 -10.15 2.72 -9.26
C LEU A 149 -11.61 2.83 -8.76
N ASN A 150 -12.54 2.35 -9.56
CA ASN A 150 -13.97 2.30 -9.17
C ASN A 150 -14.26 1.17 -8.16
N GLY A 151 -13.32 0.26 -7.93
CA GLY A 151 -13.41 -0.83 -6.96
C GLY A 151 -12.03 -1.26 -6.50
N GLY A 152 -12.01 -2.01 -5.40
CA GLY A 152 -10.77 -2.42 -4.74
C GLY A 152 -10.35 -1.43 -3.64
N GLU A 153 -9.77 -2.00 -2.58
CA GLU A 153 -9.34 -1.23 -1.39
C GLU A 153 -7.84 -0.97 -1.39
N GLN A 154 -7.08 -1.66 -2.26
CA GLN A 154 -5.63 -1.63 -2.27
C GLN A 154 -5.09 -0.69 -3.33
N SER A 155 -4.33 0.32 -2.89
CA SER A 155 -3.56 1.17 -3.79
C SER A 155 -2.26 0.50 -4.22
N LEU A 156 -1.83 0.75 -5.48
CA LEU A 156 -0.67 0.15 -6.12
C LEU A 156 0.35 1.21 -6.53
N LEU A 157 1.62 0.98 -6.24
CA LEU A 157 2.75 1.77 -6.75
C LEU A 157 3.46 0.98 -7.84
N GLY A 158 3.21 1.34 -9.10
CA GLY A 158 3.72 0.64 -10.26
C GLY A 158 4.93 1.28 -10.93
N GLN A 159 5.26 0.77 -12.12
CA GLN A 159 6.48 1.10 -12.87
C GLN A 159 6.65 2.59 -13.19
N SER A 160 5.54 3.35 -13.35
CA SER A 160 5.63 4.79 -13.61
C SER A 160 6.40 5.55 -12.54
N PHE A 161 6.36 5.07 -11.27
CA PHE A 161 7.16 5.60 -10.18
C PHE A 161 8.43 4.78 -9.91
N LEU A 162 8.34 3.44 -9.93
CA LEU A 162 9.45 2.55 -9.58
C LEU A 162 10.67 2.75 -10.48
N LYS A 163 10.50 3.21 -11.72
CA LYS A 163 11.59 3.57 -12.65
C LYS A 163 12.52 4.68 -12.15
N GLN A 164 12.17 5.38 -11.07
CA GLN A 164 13.05 6.38 -10.44
C GLN A 164 14.16 5.73 -9.61
N PHE A 165 14.01 4.48 -9.28
CA PHE A 165 15.04 3.67 -8.66
C PHE A 165 15.90 3.02 -9.77
N ALA A 166 17.20 2.97 -9.55
CA ALA A 166 18.12 2.33 -10.50
C ALA A 166 17.93 0.81 -10.55
N ALA A 167 17.47 0.23 -9.43
CA ALA A 167 17.20 -1.20 -9.32
C ALA A 167 16.05 -1.48 -8.34
N VAL A 168 15.29 -2.54 -8.66
CA VAL A 168 14.32 -3.19 -7.77
C VAL A 168 14.75 -4.65 -7.68
N GLU A 169 15.28 -5.05 -6.55
CA GLU A 169 15.85 -6.39 -6.33
C GLU A 169 15.07 -7.13 -5.26
N ILE A 170 14.83 -8.42 -5.47
CA ILE A 170 14.16 -9.28 -4.46
C ILE A 170 15.09 -10.43 -4.13
N HIS A 171 15.43 -10.54 -2.85
CA HIS A 171 16.22 -11.63 -2.30
C HIS A 171 15.48 -12.26 -1.12
N GLY A 172 14.92 -13.46 -1.32
CA GLY A 172 14.11 -14.14 -0.31
C GLY A 172 12.89 -13.28 0.07
N ASP A 173 12.83 -12.88 1.32
CA ASP A 173 11.72 -12.07 1.88
C ASP A 173 12.02 -10.57 1.93
N THR A 174 13.06 -10.13 1.27
CA THR A 174 13.47 -8.73 1.22
C THR A 174 13.42 -8.18 -0.20
N MET A 175 12.78 -7.01 -0.37
CA MET A 175 12.86 -6.20 -1.59
C MET A 175 13.69 -4.95 -1.31
N THR A 176 14.65 -4.67 -2.17
CA THR A 176 15.50 -3.48 -2.09
C THR A 176 15.26 -2.57 -3.29
N LEU A 177 14.96 -1.29 -3.03
CA LEU A 177 14.82 -0.22 -4.02
C LEU A 177 16.04 0.71 -3.92
N ARG A 178 16.79 0.90 -5.01
CA ARG A 178 18.04 1.70 -5.06
C ARG A 178 17.98 2.82 -6.06
#